data_5f302a4ec617e78eb805f85a2a1cfc2e
#
_entry.id   5f302a4ec617e78eb805f85a2a1cfc2e
#
_cell.length_a   1.000
_cell.length_b   1.000
_cell.length_c   1.000
_cell.angle_alpha   90.00
_cell.angle_beta   90.00
_cell.angle_gamma   90.00
#
_symmetry.space_group_name_H-M   'P 1'
#
loop_
_entity.id
_entity.type
_entity.pdbx_description
1 polymer ?
#
loop_
_entity_poly.entity_id
_entity_poly.type
_entity_poly.pdbx_seq_one_letter_code
_entity_poly.pdbx_strand_id
1 'polypeptide(L)'
;MPTEIEAKLQVEDHEPFRARLRECGARHVRDAVEVNTFFDTPDRSLLSRDMGLRLRRTRDVANDREEYIVTSKGPAAPGALKHRDELEFTVSDAHAATRLFERLGYRADISFEKRRQSWELDGCHVELDELPQLGNFVEIEGPNEGVIQRVRDNLGLTQHPLVRKSYIAMVAALLKQRGNTGRALTFA
;
A
#
# COMPACT_ATOMS: atom_id res chain seq x y z
N MET A 1 -10.72 -11.96 -11.99
CA MET A 1 -9.47 -11.40 -11.46
C MET A 1 -9.54 -11.50 -9.95
N PRO A 2 -8.44 -11.70 -9.22
CA PRO A 2 -8.49 -11.69 -7.77
C PRO A 2 -8.96 -10.32 -7.28
N THR A 3 -9.94 -10.31 -6.40
CA THR A 3 -10.43 -9.10 -5.75
C THR A 3 -9.71 -8.96 -4.43
N GLU A 4 -8.93 -7.89 -4.25
CA GLU A 4 -8.33 -7.53 -2.97
C GLU A 4 -9.40 -7.00 -2.03
N ILE A 5 -9.44 -7.54 -0.81
CA ILE A 5 -10.31 -7.07 0.27
C ILE A 5 -9.42 -6.63 1.41
N GLU A 6 -9.43 -5.34 1.74
CA GLU A 6 -8.56 -4.78 2.77
C GLU A 6 -9.31 -3.92 3.79
N ALA A 7 -8.87 -3.97 5.04
CA ALA A 7 -9.12 -2.99 6.09
C ALA A 7 -7.85 -2.21 6.35
N LYS A 8 -7.91 -0.87 6.27
CA LYS A 8 -6.80 0.03 6.62
C LYS A 8 -7.18 0.87 7.82
N LEU A 9 -6.28 1.00 8.78
CA LEU A 9 -6.45 1.77 10.01
C LEU A 9 -5.21 2.61 10.28
N GLN A 10 -5.40 3.85 10.74
CA GLN A 10 -4.29 4.67 11.19
C GLN A 10 -4.06 4.43 12.69
N VAL A 11 -2.80 4.31 13.09
CA VAL A 11 -2.38 4.05 14.47
C VAL A 11 -1.26 5.02 14.87
N GLU A 12 -1.06 5.21 16.15
CA GLU A 12 0.01 6.09 16.66
C GLU A 12 1.37 5.39 16.62
N ASP A 13 1.40 4.10 17.01
CA ASP A 13 2.60 3.30 17.12
C ASP A 13 2.31 1.86 16.67
N HIS A 14 3.33 1.18 16.11
CA HIS A 14 3.25 -0.23 15.72
C HIS A 14 3.60 -1.20 16.86
N GLU A 15 4.30 -0.78 17.91
CA GLU A 15 4.81 -1.69 18.95
C GLU A 15 3.72 -2.52 19.66
N PRO A 16 2.58 -1.93 20.04
CA PRO A 16 1.49 -2.72 20.62
C PRO A 16 0.97 -3.82 19.70
N PHE A 17 0.94 -3.54 18.39
CA PHE A 17 0.45 -4.50 17.38
C PHE A 17 1.48 -5.59 17.07
N ARG A 18 2.79 -5.27 17.08
CA ARG A 18 3.86 -6.29 17.00
C ARG A 18 3.77 -7.28 18.15
N ALA A 19 3.60 -6.78 19.38
CA ALA A 19 3.42 -7.62 20.56
C ALA A 19 2.19 -8.52 20.39
N ARG A 20 1.06 -7.94 20.01
CA ARG A 20 -0.19 -8.66 19.83
C ARG A 20 -0.15 -9.69 18.70
N LEU A 21 0.51 -9.39 17.58
CA LEU A 21 0.73 -10.34 16.47
C LEU A 21 1.50 -11.57 16.96
N ARG A 22 2.59 -11.37 17.76
CA ARG A 22 3.36 -12.49 18.34
C ARG A 22 2.51 -13.30 19.31
N GLU A 23 1.73 -12.68 20.19
CA GLU A 23 0.81 -13.36 21.12
C GLU A 23 -0.25 -14.19 20.39
N CYS A 24 -0.76 -13.70 19.26
CA CYS A 24 -1.71 -14.40 18.42
C CYS A 24 -1.07 -15.51 17.56
N GLY A 25 0.26 -15.70 17.65
CA GLY A 25 0.97 -16.71 16.86
C GLY A 25 1.17 -16.35 15.38
N ALA A 26 1.11 -15.05 15.05
CA ALA A 26 1.36 -14.57 13.70
C ALA A 26 2.80 -14.88 13.26
N ARG A 27 2.96 -15.24 11.99
CA ARG A 27 4.26 -15.45 11.38
C ARG A 27 4.78 -14.15 10.78
N HIS A 28 5.90 -13.65 11.27
CA HIS A 28 6.62 -12.55 10.61
C HIS A 28 7.19 -13.04 9.27
N VAL A 29 6.94 -12.30 8.20
CA VAL A 29 7.34 -12.66 6.84
C VAL A 29 8.59 -11.91 6.43
N ARG A 30 8.56 -10.57 6.51
CA ARG A 30 9.69 -9.70 6.13
C ARG A 30 9.54 -8.28 6.65
N ASP A 31 10.67 -7.57 6.70
CA ASP A 31 10.77 -6.12 6.78
C ASP A 31 11.27 -5.58 5.44
N ALA A 32 10.61 -4.58 4.90
CA ALA A 32 10.94 -4.03 3.59
C ALA A 32 10.89 -2.50 3.56
N VAL A 33 11.70 -1.92 2.69
CA VAL A 33 11.56 -0.52 2.26
C VAL A 33 11.04 -0.53 0.83
N GLU A 34 9.93 0.15 0.62
CA GLU A 34 9.28 0.25 -0.68
C GLU A 34 9.39 1.68 -1.23
N VAL A 35 9.65 1.77 -2.53
CA VAL A 35 9.47 3.00 -3.31
C VAL A 35 8.33 2.76 -4.28
N ASN A 36 7.23 3.47 -4.10
CA ASN A 36 6.03 3.34 -4.90
C ASN A 36 5.96 4.52 -5.89
N THR A 37 6.12 4.27 -7.18
CA THR A 37 5.97 5.27 -8.24
C THR A 37 4.67 5.03 -8.97
N PHE A 38 3.78 6.01 -8.93
CA PHE A 38 2.51 5.99 -9.65
C PHE A 38 2.64 6.73 -10.96
N PHE A 39 2.08 6.12 -12.00
CA PHE A 39 2.05 6.65 -13.35
C PHE A 39 0.62 7.06 -13.71
N ASP A 40 0.50 8.18 -14.41
CA ASP A 40 -0.78 8.65 -14.92
C ASP A 40 -0.59 9.38 -16.26
N THR A 41 -1.67 9.63 -16.95
CA THR A 41 -1.70 10.52 -18.11
C THR A 41 -1.47 11.96 -17.69
N PRO A 42 -1.06 12.87 -18.59
CA PRO A 42 -0.87 14.30 -18.27
C PRO A 42 -2.06 14.98 -17.61
N ASP A 43 -3.29 14.56 -17.95
CA ASP A 43 -4.55 15.03 -17.40
C ASP A 43 -5.04 14.24 -16.16
N ARG A 44 -4.22 13.30 -15.66
CA ARG A 44 -4.52 12.46 -14.50
C ARG A 44 -5.81 11.63 -14.64
N SER A 45 -6.00 11.05 -15.79
CA SER A 45 -7.21 10.28 -16.11
C SER A 45 -7.39 9.01 -15.26
N LEU A 46 -6.30 8.37 -14.79
CA LEU A 46 -6.40 7.22 -13.88
C LEU A 46 -6.86 7.66 -12.50
N LEU A 47 -6.20 8.67 -11.93
CA LEU A 47 -6.54 9.17 -10.59
C LEU A 47 -7.98 9.70 -10.54
N SER A 48 -8.44 10.39 -11.59
CA SER A 48 -9.81 10.92 -11.66
C SER A 48 -10.88 9.82 -11.67
N ARG A 49 -10.51 8.60 -12.10
CA ARG A 49 -11.40 7.42 -12.14
C ARG A 49 -11.15 6.44 -10.98
N ASP A 50 -10.43 6.87 -9.93
CA ASP A 50 -10.00 6.01 -8.81
C ASP A 50 -9.26 4.74 -9.27
N MET A 51 -8.49 4.85 -10.33
CA MET A 51 -7.62 3.80 -10.86
C MET A 51 -6.16 4.10 -10.54
N GLY A 52 -5.29 3.11 -10.62
CA GLY A 52 -3.86 3.28 -10.39
C GLY A 52 -3.00 2.39 -11.26
N LEU A 53 -1.90 2.94 -11.76
CA LEU A 53 -0.80 2.20 -12.37
C LEU A 53 0.46 2.48 -11.53
N ARG A 54 1.02 1.45 -10.92
CA ARG A 54 2.15 1.55 -9.99
C ARG A 54 3.29 0.66 -10.42
N LEU A 55 4.50 1.20 -10.35
CA LEU A 55 5.73 0.42 -10.29
C LEU A 55 6.29 0.54 -8.88
N ARG A 56 6.42 -0.58 -8.17
CA ARG A 56 6.95 -0.67 -6.82
C ARG A 56 8.32 -1.32 -6.85
N ARG A 57 9.33 -0.66 -6.27
CA ARG A 57 10.58 -1.27 -5.88
C ARG A 57 10.48 -1.64 -4.41
N THR A 58 10.67 -2.90 -4.10
CA THR A 58 10.72 -3.43 -2.74
C THR A 58 12.14 -3.90 -2.45
N ARG A 59 12.76 -3.41 -1.38
CA ARG A 59 14.05 -3.88 -0.87
C ARG A 59 13.81 -4.56 0.47
N ASP A 60 14.11 -5.85 0.52
CA ASP A 60 14.10 -6.63 1.75
C ASP A 60 15.25 -6.21 2.66
N VAL A 61 14.94 -5.87 3.93
CA VAL A 61 15.94 -5.33 4.88
C VAL A 61 16.93 -6.41 5.34
N ALA A 62 16.51 -7.68 5.41
CA ALA A 62 17.32 -8.76 5.96
C ALA A 62 18.41 -9.24 4.99
N ASN A 63 18.13 -9.25 3.68
CA ASN A 63 19.03 -9.84 2.67
C ASN A 63 19.38 -8.89 1.52
N ASP A 64 18.93 -7.64 1.59
CA ASP A 64 19.15 -6.57 0.60
C ASP A 64 18.66 -6.92 -0.83
N ARG A 65 17.76 -7.89 -0.94
CA ARG A 65 17.19 -8.32 -2.22
C ARG A 65 16.17 -7.32 -2.71
N GLU A 66 16.27 -6.95 -3.98
CA GLU A 66 15.31 -6.07 -4.64
C GLU A 66 14.33 -6.85 -5.54
N GLU A 67 13.10 -6.40 -5.54
CA GLU A 67 12.02 -6.89 -6.38
C GLU A 67 11.27 -5.70 -6.98
N TYR A 68 10.87 -5.85 -8.25
CA TYR A 68 10.09 -4.84 -8.97
C TYR A 68 8.74 -5.41 -9.37
N ILE A 69 7.67 -4.71 -8.96
CA ILE A 69 6.30 -5.16 -9.14
C ILE A 69 5.51 -4.07 -9.84
N VAL A 70 4.86 -4.45 -10.95
CA VAL A 70 3.87 -3.61 -11.63
C VAL A 70 2.49 -3.99 -11.14
N THR A 71 1.72 -3.00 -10.72
CA THR A 71 0.33 -3.19 -10.27
C THR A 71 -0.60 -2.25 -11.02
N SER A 72 -1.66 -2.79 -11.59
CA SER A 72 -2.81 -2.03 -12.08
C SER A 72 -3.98 -2.26 -11.16
N LYS A 73 -4.53 -1.16 -10.60
CA LYS A 73 -5.69 -1.19 -9.68
C LYS A 73 -6.91 -0.57 -10.37
N GLY A 74 -8.02 -1.30 -10.37
CA GLY A 74 -9.32 -0.79 -10.78
C GLY A 74 -9.93 0.18 -9.76
N PRO A 75 -11.12 0.77 -10.03
CA PRO A 75 -11.83 1.59 -9.08
C PRO A 75 -12.31 0.75 -7.88
N ALA A 76 -12.35 1.36 -6.68
CA ALA A 76 -12.86 0.68 -5.50
C ALA A 76 -14.37 0.47 -5.60
N ALA A 77 -14.84 -0.74 -5.29
CA ALA A 77 -16.26 -1.03 -5.17
C ALA A 77 -16.85 -0.35 -3.91
N PRO A 78 -18.15 -0.03 -3.91
CA PRO A 78 -18.85 0.40 -2.70
C PRO A 78 -18.82 -0.69 -1.62
N GLY A 79 -18.67 -0.30 -0.35
CA GLY A 79 -18.66 -1.25 0.77
C GLY A 79 -18.05 -0.69 2.04
N ALA A 80 -18.10 -1.42 3.16
CA ALA A 80 -17.46 -1.04 4.41
C ALA A 80 -15.92 -1.20 4.30
N LEU A 81 -15.49 -2.33 3.77
CA LEU A 81 -14.10 -2.57 3.41
C LEU A 81 -13.83 -2.14 1.96
N LYS A 82 -12.59 -2.06 1.61
CA LYS A 82 -12.17 -1.70 0.27
C LYS A 82 -12.02 -2.98 -0.56
N HIS A 83 -12.80 -3.05 -1.63
CA HIS A 83 -12.76 -4.12 -2.62
C HIS A 83 -12.29 -3.53 -3.95
N ARG A 84 -11.29 -4.13 -4.57
CA ARG A 84 -10.67 -3.61 -5.78
C ARG A 84 -10.10 -4.74 -6.64
N ASP A 85 -10.34 -4.67 -7.94
CA ASP A 85 -9.66 -5.57 -8.87
C ASP A 85 -8.20 -5.15 -9.03
N GLU A 86 -7.30 -6.11 -8.91
CA GLU A 86 -5.88 -5.91 -9.09
C GLU A 86 -5.29 -6.88 -10.10
N LEU A 87 -4.43 -6.34 -10.95
CA LEU A 87 -3.52 -7.11 -11.78
C LEU A 87 -2.10 -6.78 -11.36
N GLU A 88 -1.38 -7.78 -10.87
CA GLU A 88 -0.01 -7.61 -10.39
C GLU A 88 0.92 -8.63 -11.02
N PHE A 89 2.13 -8.20 -11.37
CA PHE A 89 3.18 -9.07 -11.89
C PHE A 89 4.57 -8.47 -11.63
N THR A 90 5.56 -9.35 -11.52
CA THR A 90 6.96 -8.95 -11.35
C THR A 90 7.61 -8.61 -12.68
N VAL A 91 8.55 -7.67 -12.65
CA VAL A 91 9.41 -7.33 -13.80
C VAL A 91 10.87 -7.40 -13.38
N SER A 92 11.73 -7.81 -14.29
CA SER A 92 13.18 -7.91 -14.05
C SER A 92 13.92 -6.58 -14.25
N ASP A 93 13.31 -5.62 -14.95
CA ASP A 93 13.90 -4.32 -15.29
C ASP A 93 12.88 -3.20 -15.12
N ALA A 94 13.03 -2.45 -14.03
CA ALA A 94 12.18 -1.31 -13.68
C ALA A 94 12.31 -0.15 -14.69
N HIS A 95 13.50 0.04 -15.27
CA HIS A 95 13.72 1.10 -16.26
C HIS A 95 13.01 0.78 -17.58
N ALA A 96 13.08 -0.48 -18.02
CA ALA A 96 12.34 -0.91 -19.20
C ALA A 96 10.83 -0.78 -19.02
N ALA A 97 10.29 -1.15 -17.83
CA ALA A 97 8.88 -0.97 -17.49
C ALA A 97 8.48 0.52 -17.51
N THR A 98 9.28 1.39 -16.91
CA THR A 98 9.06 2.84 -16.94
C THR A 98 9.01 3.38 -18.35
N ARG A 99 9.98 3.03 -19.20
CA ARG A 99 10.02 3.45 -20.61
C ARG A 99 8.84 2.94 -21.42
N LEU A 100 8.35 1.74 -21.11
CA LEU A 100 7.13 1.22 -21.75
C LEU A 100 5.93 2.10 -21.39
N PHE A 101 5.74 2.43 -20.10
CA PHE A 101 4.65 3.31 -19.67
C PHE A 101 4.74 4.68 -20.32
N GLU A 102 5.92 5.27 -20.43
CA GLU A 102 6.13 6.55 -21.10
C GLU A 102 5.75 6.49 -22.60
N ARG A 103 6.13 5.41 -23.31
CA ARG A 103 5.73 5.19 -24.71
C ARG A 103 4.22 5.01 -24.90
N LEU A 104 3.54 4.51 -23.86
CA LEU A 104 2.07 4.37 -23.84
C LEU A 104 1.34 5.67 -23.43
N GLY A 105 2.09 6.76 -23.18
CA GLY A 105 1.53 8.07 -22.86
C GLY A 105 1.37 8.33 -21.36
N TYR A 106 1.83 7.43 -20.48
CA TYR A 106 1.87 7.65 -19.05
C TYR A 106 3.17 8.33 -18.65
N ARG A 107 3.17 9.03 -17.51
CA ARG A 107 4.36 9.62 -16.91
C ARG A 107 4.35 9.38 -15.40
N ALA A 108 5.50 9.33 -14.77
CA ALA A 108 5.61 9.31 -13.32
C ALA A 108 4.97 10.60 -12.76
N ASP A 109 3.93 10.45 -11.94
CA ASP A 109 3.16 11.56 -11.37
C ASP A 109 3.48 11.77 -9.90
N ILE A 110 3.37 10.73 -9.06
CA ILE A 110 3.64 10.78 -7.62
C ILE A 110 4.49 9.58 -7.24
N SER A 111 5.50 9.82 -6.39
CA SER A 111 6.30 8.77 -5.78
C SER A 111 6.31 8.92 -4.26
N PHE A 112 6.34 7.82 -3.53
CA PHE A 112 6.54 7.84 -2.09
C PHE A 112 7.23 6.58 -1.56
N GLU A 113 7.98 6.78 -0.50
CA GLU A 113 8.59 5.69 0.27
C GLU A 113 7.63 5.18 1.32
N LYS A 114 7.81 3.93 1.69
CA LYS A 114 7.08 3.27 2.77
C LYS A 114 8.00 2.22 3.40
N ARG A 115 8.04 2.17 4.72
CA ARG A 115 8.59 1.04 5.48
C ARG A 115 7.44 0.11 5.80
N ARG A 116 7.62 -1.19 5.54
CA ARG A 116 6.59 -2.21 5.72
C ARG A 116 7.12 -3.40 6.51
N GLN A 117 6.37 -3.84 7.50
CA GLN A 117 6.57 -5.13 8.14
C GLN A 117 5.39 -6.02 7.80
N SER A 118 5.67 -7.16 7.17
CA SER A 118 4.66 -8.11 6.70
C SER A 118 4.52 -9.27 7.66
N TRP A 119 3.28 -9.59 8.00
CA TRP A 119 2.91 -10.70 8.89
C TRP A 119 1.78 -11.53 8.27
N GLU A 120 1.69 -12.79 8.65
CA GLU A 120 0.56 -13.66 8.33
C GLU A 120 -0.13 -14.11 9.62
N LEU A 121 -1.46 -13.96 9.65
CA LEU A 121 -2.31 -14.39 10.76
C LEU A 121 -3.67 -14.86 10.24
N ASP A 122 -4.07 -16.08 10.58
CA ASP A 122 -5.39 -16.65 10.28
C ASP A 122 -5.80 -16.56 8.79
N GLY A 123 -4.83 -16.70 7.87
CA GLY A 123 -5.06 -16.59 6.44
C GLY A 123 -5.19 -15.16 5.91
N CYS A 124 -4.89 -14.15 6.74
CA CYS A 124 -4.73 -12.76 6.35
C CYS A 124 -3.25 -12.38 6.26
N HIS A 125 -2.95 -11.43 5.35
CA HIS A 125 -1.73 -10.63 5.41
C HIS A 125 -2.01 -9.40 6.29
N VAL A 126 -1.14 -9.18 7.28
CA VAL A 126 -1.19 -8.01 8.15
C VAL A 126 0.07 -7.20 7.94
N GLU A 127 -0.10 -5.97 7.48
CA GLU A 127 0.98 -5.07 7.13
C GLU A 127 1.04 -3.90 8.12
N LEU A 128 2.20 -3.71 8.73
CA LEU A 128 2.50 -2.54 9.55
C LEU A 128 3.29 -1.55 8.69
N ASP A 129 2.62 -0.49 8.24
CA ASP A 129 3.13 0.49 7.30
C ASP A 129 3.47 1.81 7.96
N GLU A 130 4.69 2.31 7.76
CA GLU A 130 5.09 3.67 8.09
C GLU A 130 5.26 4.47 6.80
N LEU A 131 4.56 5.61 6.70
CA LEU A 131 4.72 6.53 5.58
C LEU A 131 5.31 7.86 6.06
N PRO A 132 6.24 8.45 5.31
CA PRO A 132 6.80 9.75 5.66
C PRO A 132 5.70 10.78 5.89
N GLN A 133 5.72 11.45 7.04
CA GLN A 133 4.83 12.56 7.38
C GLN A 133 3.32 12.23 7.43
N LEU A 134 2.92 11.03 7.06
CA LEU A 134 1.54 10.52 7.21
C LEU A 134 1.38 9.63 8.44
N GLY A 135 2.49 9.09 8.97
CA GLY A 135 2.51 8.25 10.17
C GLY A 135 2.28 6.77 9.88
N ASN A 136 1.76 6.08 10.87
CA ASN A 136 1.68 4.64 10.94
C ASN A 136 0.28 4.12 10.58
N PHE A 137 0.25 2.99 9.89
CA PHE A 137 -0.98 2.33 9.49
C PHE A 137 -0.87 0.82 9.72
N VAL A 138 -2.03 0.19 9.92
CA VAL A 138 -2.19 -1.26 9.85
C VAL A 138 -3.12 -1.56 8.69
N GLU A 139 -2.67 -2.40 7.74
CA GLU A 139 -3.51 -2.97 6.69
C GLU A 139 -3.73 -4.45 6.99
N ILE A 140 -4.97 -4.92 6.85
CA ILE A 140 -5.34 -6.33 6.97
C ILE A 140 -6.01 -6.72 5.67
N GLU A 141 -5.36 -7.55 4.89
CA GLU A 141 -5.89 -8.10 3.65
C GLU A 141 -6.23 -9.58 3.87
N GLY A 142 -7.39 -10.01 3.39
CA GLY A 142 -7.84 -11.37 3.62
C GLY A 142 -8.87 -11.86 2.61
N PRO A 143 -9.25 -13.15 2.70
CA PRO A 143 -10.10 -13.81 1.71
C PRO A 143 -11.56 -13.33 1.75
N ASN A 144 -12.00 -12.76 2.87
CA ASN A 144 -13.35 -12.21 3.04
C ASN A 144 -13.43 -11.29 4.26
N GLU A 145 -14.47 -10.46 4.29
CA GLU A 145 -14.70 -9.48 5.38
C GLU A 145 -14.79 -10.12 6.77
N GLY A 146 -15.37 -11.31 6.90
CA GLY A 146 -15.52 -11.98 8.20
C GLY A 146 -14.19 -12.41 8.80
N VAL A 147 -13.24 -12.88 7.97
CA VAL A 147 -11.89 -13.24 8.42
C VAL A 147 -11.13 -11.98 8.82
N ILE A 148 -11.17 -10.94 7.99
CA ILE A 148 -10.55 -9.64 8.26
C ILE A 148 -11.07 -9.05 9.58
N GLN A 149 -12.38 -9.12 9.83
CA GLN A 149 -12.96 -8.59 11.07
C GLN A 149 -12.46 -9.37 12.30
N ARG A 150 -12.37 -10.69 12.25
CA ARG A 150 -11.81 -11.49 13.36
C ARG A 150 -10.35 -11.14 13.65
N VAL A 151 -9.53 -10.99 12.63
CA VAL A 151 -8.12 -10.59 12.80
C VAL A 151 -8.04 -9.17 13.39
N ARG A 152 -8.88 -8.26 12.92
CA ARG A 152 -9.00 -6.90 13.45
C ARG A 152 -9.37 -6.90 14.93
N ASP A 153 -10.32 -7.74 15.34
CA ASP A 153 -10.75 -7.89 16.74
C ASP A 153 -9.63 -8.49 17.60
N ASN A 154 -8.97 -9.53 17.12
CA ASN A 154 -7.83 -10.18 17.78
C ASN A 154 -6.66 -9.21 18.01
N LEU A 155 -6.45 -8.26 17.10
CA LEU A 155 -5.41 -7.24 17.21
C LEU A 155 -5.84 -6.01 18.04
N GLY A 156 -7.07 -5.98 18.57
CA GLY A 156 -7.57 -4.84 19.36
C GLY A 156 -7.87 -3.59 18.54
N LEU A 157 -8.06 -3.73 17.22
CA LEU A 157 -8.26 -2.63 16.29
C LEU A 157 -9.73 -2.25 16.05
N THR A 158 -10.67 -2.89 16.77
CA THR A 158 -12.12 -2.72 16.56
C THR A 158 -12.58 -1.27 16.69
N GLN A 159 -11.99 -0.52 17.62
CA GLN A 159 -12.36 0.88 17.87
C GLN A 159 -11.65 1.89 16.95
N HIS A 160 -10.67 1.45 16.18
CA HIS A 160 -9.97 2.34 15.22
C HIS A 160 -10.84 2.53 13.97
N PRO A 161 -11.04 3.78 13.51
CA PRO A 161 -11.83 4.04 12.32
C PRO A 161 -11.14 3.51 11.07
N LEU A 162 -11.93 2.99 10.13
CA LEU A 162 -11.42 2.55 8.82
C LEU A 162 -11.02 3.74 7.95
N VAL A 163 -9.82 3.67 7.40
CA VAL A 163 -9.28 4.66 6.46
C VAL A 163 -9.55 4.18 5.03
N ARG A 164 -10.54 4.75 4.36
CA ARG A 164 -10.91 4.36 2.99
C ARG A 164 -9.99 4.94 1.92
N LYS A 165 -9.31 6.06 2.20
CA LYS A 165 -8.41 6.71 1.24
C LYS A 165 -7.21 5.82 0.95
N SER A 166 -6.83 5.70 -0.32
CA SER A 166 -5.58 5.06 -0.72
C SER A 166 -4.37 5.90 -0.30
N TYR A 167 -3.21 5.27 -0.11
CA TYR A 167 -1.97 6.01 0.21
C TYR A 167 -1.65 7.07 -0.85
N ILE A 168 -1.81 6.75 -2.14
CA ILE A 168 -1.59 7.74 -3.21
C ILE A 168 -2.50 8.96 -3.07
N ALA A 169 -3.79 8.78 -2.69
CA ALA A 169 -4.71 9.88 -2.49
C ALA A 169 -4.34 10.74 -1.25
N MET A 170 -3.81 10.10 -0.19
CA MET A 170 -3.34 10.81 1.01
C MET A 170 -2.06 11.59 0.71
N VAL A 171 -1.09 10.98 0.02
CA VAL A 171 0.15 11.64 -0.42
C VAL A 171 -0.16 12.81 -1.35
N ALA A 172 -1.05 12.62 -2.33
CA ALA A 172 -1.47 13.70 -3.25
C ALA A 172 -2.07 14.89 -2.51
N ALA A 173 -2.93 14.63 -1.50
CA ALA A 173 -3.52 15.66 -0.67
C ALA A 173 -2.46 16.43 0.15
N LEU A 174 -1.52 15.71 0.76
CA LEU A 174 -0.41 16.29 1.54
C LEU A 174 0.49 17.17 0.68
N LEU A 175 0.90 16.69 -0.50
CA LEU A 175 1.74 17.44 -1.45
C LEU A 175 1.02 18.72 -1.94
N LYS A 176 -0.28 18.63 -2.18
CA LYS A 176 -1.09 19.79 -2.57
C LYS A 176 -1.16 20.86 -1.47
N GLN A 177 -1.36 20.47 -0.21
CA GLN A 177 -1.40 21.38 0.94
C GLN A 177 -0.09 22.13 1.14
N ARG A 178 1.05 21.51 0.81
CA ARG A 178 2.38 22.13 0.97
C ARG A 178 2.80 23.03 -0.17
N GLY A 179 1.98 23.18 -1.20
CA GLY A 179 2.36 23.93 -2.40
C GLY A 179 3.58 23.34 -3.09
N ASN A 180 3.91 22.08 -2.77
CA ASN A 180 5.16 21.46 -3.18
C ASN A 180 5.10 21.09 -4.66
N THR A 181 6.00 21.63 -5.46
CA THR A 181 6.19 21.24 -6.85
C THR A 181 6.91 19.90 -6.99
N GLY A 182 7.55 19.40 -5.92
CA GLY A 182 8.09 18.06 -5.82
C GLY A 182 6.98 17.02 -5.72
N ARG A 183 7.08 15.95 -6.52
CA ARG A 183 6.09 14.87 -6.57
C ARG A 183 6.56 13.62 -5.83
N ALA A 184 7.49 13.77 -4.92
CA ALA A 184 8.06 12.69 -4.12
C ALA A 184 7.91 12.96 -2.62
N LEU A 185 7.58 11.92 -1.85
CA LEU A 185 7.53 11.92 -0.39
C LEU A 185 8.47 10.83 0.12
N THR A 186 9.60 11.22 0.75
CA THR A 186 10.65 10.32 1.20
C THR A 186 10.88 10.45 2.69
N PHE A 187 11.46 9.43 3.30
CA PHE A 187 12.06 9.56 4.62
C PHE A 187 13.26 10.50 4.54
N ALA A 188 13.58 11.20 5.64
CA ALA A 188 14.74 12.05 5.76
C ALA A 188 16.02 11.21 5.91
#